data_2b82331169238606141d580f1593e4f9
#
_entry.id   2b82331169238606141d580f1593e4f9
#
_cell.length_a   1.000
_cell.length_b   1.000
_cell.length_c   1.000
_cell.angle_alpha   90.00
_cell.angle_beta   90.00
_cell.angle_gamma   90.00
#
_symmetry.space_group_name_H-M   'P 1'
#
loop_
_entity.id
_entity.type
_entity.pdbx_description
1 polymer ?
#
loop_
_entity_poly.entity_id
_entity_poly.type
_entity_poly.pdbx_seq_one_letter_code
_entity_poly.pdbx_strand_id
1 'polypeptide(L)'
;MATRRMLPIVLVAALLLASLTSALLTGSGAASADGPTLGLASFIGPELLVSEPTSPESVHTTPAVTYNPEGQEYLALWVNQWNSGTWGIYARRITSTGVPLGAFVVSSGSGQRYMPAAAFDGASHEYLIVWMYRATSSAKWDIYGRRFTADGTPLGSAEFLIFTWANRSFTSPRVVWNSVHNCYMVLSSVFATDTSKWNDVAARLVLADGSMPNAGGSVSEQDQLKQPQEGAIAYNPGTDEYLVVWCQEYSPTDKDIWAARLRGSDGTLVSPPGRYSLVTTNEDQSYPAIAAAGNDYVLAFQQTPIGSTTNRDIYAVGLDHTGSPVSTPVLIAGSTDPEKFPAVAAITRNPIQFCLVWQRSTATGLEAWGWVLDEHAVPTVYQVSPAGGQDPPVIASSASGYLVIYSKSWNGTEHLFGRILGLWGAYIPLVARNSH
;
A
#
# COMPACT_ATOMS: atom_id res chain seq x y z
N MET A 1 16.96 -3.58 -36.67
CA MET A 1 17.02 -2.46 -35.68
C MET A 1 15.69 -1.73 -35.74
N ALA A 2 14.78 -2.05 -34.84
CA ALA A 2 13.46 -1.41 -34.77
C ALA A 2 13.42 -0.61 -33.49
N THR A 3 13.40 0.69 -33.62
CA THR A 3 13.16 1.68 -32.57
C THR A 3 11.77 1.44 -31.94
N ARG A 4 11.70 0.77 -30.82
CA ARG A 4 10.47 0.69 -30.01
C ARG A 4 10.25 2.06 -29.36
N ARG A 5 9.16 2.67 -29.74
CA ARG A 5 8.71 3.99 -29.30
C ARG A 5 8.38 3.98 -27.82
N MET A 6 9.03 4.85 -27.05
CA MET A 6 8.64 5.28 -25.71
C MET A 6 7.27 5.98 -25.77
N LEU A 7 6.18 5.34 -25.42
CA LEU A 7 4.87 6.00 -25.51
C LEU A 7 3.85 5.78 -24.39
N PRO A 8 4.10 5.22 -23.21
CA PRO A 8 2.95 5.13 -22.29
C PRO A 8 2.89 6.17 -21.17
N ILE A 9 4.01 6.64 -20.62
CA ILE A 9 3.96 7.51 -19.43
C ILE A 9 3.88 8.99 -19.77
N VAL A 10 4.49 9.42 -20.85
CA VAL A 10 4.28 10.80 -21.36
C VAL A 10 2.80 11.05 -21.70
N LEU A 11 2.08 10.01 -22.11
CA LEU A 11 0.62 10.11 -22.35
C LEU A 11 -0.17 10.24 -21.04
N VAL A 12 0.21 9.52 -19.97
CA VAL A 12 -0.45 9.62 -18.66
C VAL A 12 -0.19 10.99 -18.01
N ALA A 13 1.03 11.52 -18.10
CA ALA A 13 1.34 12.86 -17.60
C ALA A 13 0.66 13.96 -18.43
N ALA A 14 0.57 13.80 -19.75
CA ALA A 14 -0.13 14.74 -20.62
C ALA A 14 -1.65 14.70 -20.45
N LEU A 15 -2.24 13.53 -20.14
CA LEU A 15 -3.66 13.37 -19.85
C LEU A 15 -4.04 13.91 -18.47
N LEU A 16 -3.17 13.78 -17.46
CA LEU A 16 -3.33 14.43 -16.17
C LEU A 16 -3.30 15.97 -16.28
N LEU A 17 -2.45 16.54 -17.13
CA LEU A 17 -2.41 17.98 -17.43
C LEU A 17 -3.62 18.48 -18.24
N ALA A 18 -4.10 17.71 -19.21
CA ALA A 18 -5.25 18.10 -20.04
C ALA A 18 -6.57 18.14 -19.27
N SER A 19 -6.77 17.28 -18.26
CA SER A 19 -7.95 17.27 -17.41
C SER A 19 -8.02 18.46 -16.44
N LEU A 20 -6.86 18.98 -15.99
CA LEU A 20 -6.78 20.16 -15.13
C LEU A 20 -7.07 21.48 -15.89
N THR A 21 -6.70 21.57 -17.17
CA THR A 21 -6.96 22.78 -17.96
C THR A 21 -8.42 22.95 -18.35
N SER A 22 -9.19 21.87 -18.47
CA SER A 22 -10.64 21.97 -18.76
C SER A 22 -11.48 22.32 -17.51
N ALA A 23 -11.03 21.97 -16.31
CA ALA A 23 -11.71 22.31 -15.06
C ALA A 23 -11.50 23.79 -14.62
N LEU A 24 -10.41 24.43 -15.07
CA LEU A 24 -10.09 25.82 -14.75
C LEU A 24 -10.72 26.85 -15.70
N LEU A 25 -11.34 26.43 -16.83
CA LEU A 25 -11.95 27.31 -17.82
C LEU A 25 -13.47 27.45 -17.74
N THR A 26 -14.13 26.72 -16.83
CA THR A 26 -15.58 26.92 -16.59
C THR A 26 -15.78 27.53 -15.21
N GLY A 27 -16.11 28.82 -15.23
CA GLY A 27 -16.30 29.67 -14.05
C GLY A 27 -17.30 29.14 -13.03
N SER A 28 -17.02 29.49 -11.81
CA SER A 28 -17.89 29.61 -10.63
C SER A 28 -19.38 29.21 -10.82
N GLY A 29 -19.66 27.96 -10.57
CA GLY A 29 -20.98 27.45 -10.33
C GLY A 29 -20.89 26.28 -9.40
N ALA A 30 -21.53 26.36 -8.23
CA ALA A 30 -21.64 25.24 -7.31
C ALA A 30 -22.19 24.03 -8.07
N ALA A 31 -21.41 23.00 -8.27
CA ALA A 31 -21.88 21.75 -8.84
C ALA A 31 -22.85 21.13 -7.84
N SER A 32 -24.15 21.12 -8.21
CA SER A 32 -25.15 20.33 -7.52
C SER A 32 -24.79 18.85 -7.63
N ALA A 33 -25.02 18.10 -6.56
CA ALA A 33 -24.69 16.68 -6.42
C ALA A 33 -25.51 15.72 -7.33
N ASP A 34 -26.13 16.20 -8.39
CA ASP A 34 -26.98 15.45 -9.31
C ASP A 34 -26.43 15.44 -10.75
N GLY A 35 -25.23 14.81 -10.92
CA GLY A 35 -24.73 14.36 -12.23
C GLY A 35 -25.15 12.91 -12.49
N PRO A 36 -25.20 12.42 -13.74
CA PRO A 36 -25.75 11.11 -14.06
C PRO A 36 -24.97 9.98 -13.41
N THR A 37 -25.55 9.38 -12.38
CA THR A 37 -25.05 8.28 -11.56
C THR A 37 -25.02 6.91 -12.27
N LEU A 38 -25.25 6.85 -13.56
CA LEU A 38 -25.46 5.59 -14.30
C LEU A 38 -24.18 4.80 -14.61
N GLY A 39 -22.97 5.38 -14.46
CA GLY A 39 -21.69 4.68 -14.73
C GLY A 39 -21.00 4.11 -13.50
N LEU A 40 -21.20 4.70 -12.33
CA LEU A 40 -20.44 4.36 -11.10
C LEU A 40 -20.91 3.06 -10.43
N ALA A 41 -22.20 2.74 -10.52
CA ALA A 41 -22.77 1.55 -9.87
C ALA A 41 -22.26 0.21 -10.45
N SER A 42 -21.75 0.21 -11.69
CA SER A 42 -21.20 -0.98 -12.35
C SER A 42 -19.71 -1.18 -12.09
N PHE A 43 -19.01 -0.15 -11.62
CA PHE A 43 -17.57 -0.17 -11.35
C PHE A 43 -17.25 -0.60 -9.91
N ILE A 44 -18.06 -0.20 -8.93
CA ILE A 44 -17.89 -0.54 -7.52
C ILE A 44 -18.76 -1.74 -7.20
N GLY A 45 -18.14 -2.87 -6.85
CA GLY A 45 -18.83 -4.09 -6.45
C GLY A 45 -19.53 -3.95 -5.08
N PRO A 46 -20.35 -4.96 -4.71
CA PRO A 46 -20.99 -4.99 -3.40
C PRO A 46 -19.96 -5.02 -2.28
N GLU A 47 -20.36 -4.52 -1.11
CA GLU A 47 -19.56 -4.63 0.10
C GLU A 47 -19.49 -6.09 0.56
N LEU A 48 -18.31 -6.56 0.91
CA LEU A 48 -18.07 -7.89 1.45
C LEU A 48 -17.44 -7.78 2.84
N LEU A 49 -17.81 -8.67 3.75
CA LEU A 49 -17.17 -8.80 5.05
C LEU A 49 -15.87 -9.58 4.90
N VAL A 50 -14.74 -8.92 5.14
CA VAL A 50 -13.39 -9.51 5.03
C VAL A 50 -13.02 -10.25 6.31
N SER A 51 -13.09 -9.59 7.46
CA SER A 51 -12.77 -10.20 8.75
C SER A 51 -13.99 -10.88 9.35
N GLU A 52 -13.86 -12.14 9.77
CA GLU A 52 -14.92 -12.82 10.52
C GLU A 52 -14.89 -12.38 11.98
N PRO A 53 -16.06 -12.12 12.59
CA PRO A 53 -16.14 -11.94 14.03
C PRO A 53 -15.78 -13.28 14.71
N THR A 54 -14.57 -13.38 15.24
CA THR A 54 -14.13 -14.55 16.03
C THR A 54 -14.64 -14.49 17.46
N SER A 55 -15.03 -13.29 17.91
CA SER A 55 -15.65 -13.01 19.21
C SER A 55 -16.33 -11.64 19.13
N PRO A 56 -17.47 -11.41 19.78
CA PRO A 56 -18.11 -10.10 19.84
C PRO A 56 -17.25 -9.01 20.53
N GLU A 57 -16.13 -9.38 21.12
CA GLU A 57 -15.23 -8.49 21.84
C GLU A 57 -13.89 -8.22 21.09
N SER A 58 -13.74 -8.72 19.85
CA SER A 58 -12.51 -8.54 19.10
C SER A 58 -12.59 -7.35 18.14
N VAL A 59 -11.58 -6.49 18.18
CA VAL A 59 -11.39 -5.38 17.25
C VAL A 59 -10.46 -5.84 16.12
N HIS A 60 -10.85 -5.60 14.88
CA HIS A 60 -10.07 -5.97 13.70
C HIS A 60 -9.47 -4.72 13.07
N THR A 61 -8.14 -4.66 13.04
CA THR A 61 -7.38 -3.45 12.63
C THR A 61 -6.22 -3.76 11.70
N THR A 62 -5.59 -2.70 11.19
CA THR A 62 -4.38 -2.72 10.35
C THR A 62 -4.47 -3.71 9.19
N PRO A 63 -5.36 -3.44 8.25
CA PRO A 63 -5.52 -4.28 7.09
C PRO A 63 -4.25 -4.31 6.23
N ALA A 64 -4.03 -5.44 5.57
CA ALA A 64 -3.10 -5.54 4.45
C ALA A 64 -3.72 -6.47 3.39
N VAL A 65 -3.26 -6.33 2.15
CA VAL A 65 -3.76 -7.14 1.04
C VAL A 65 -2.66 -7.37 0.01
N THR A 66 -2.59 -8.59 -0.53
CA THR A 66 -1.77 -8.94 -1.69
C THR A 66 -2.57 -9.80 -2.66
N TYR A 67 -2.09 -9.96 -3.88
CA TYR A 67 -2.76 -10.76 -4.91
C TYR A 67 -1.92 -11.98 -5.30
N ASN A 68 -2.58 -13.11 -5.44
CA ASN A 68 -2.06 -14.35 -6.01
C ASN A 68 -2.61 -14.50 -7.43
N PRO A 69 -1.80 -14.31 -8.47
CA PRO A 69 -2.25 -14.38 -9.85
C PRO A 69 -2.60 -15.81 -10.31
N GLU A 70 -2.04 -16.81 -9.68
CA GLU A 70 -2.26 -18.23 -10.06
C GLU A 70 -3.62 -18.73 -9.58
N GLY A 71 -3.94 -18.49 -8.29
CA GLY A 71 -5.24 -18.78 -7.73
C GLY A 71 -6.32 -17.79 -8.15
N GLN A 72 -5.94 -16.67 -8.78
CA GLN A 72 -6.81 -15.52 -9.03
C GLN A 72 -7.52 -15.07 -7.75
N GLU A 73 -6.74 -14.95 -6.68
CA GLU A 73 -7.24 -14.66 -5.35
C GLU A 73 -6.43 -13.54 -4.69
N TYR A 74 -7.11 -12.79 -3.86
CA TYR A 74 -6.48 -11.86 -2.91
C TYR A 74 -6.27 -12.57 -1.57
N LEU A 75 -5.19 -12.25 -0.89
CA LEU A 75 -4.97 -12.57 0.52
C LEU A 75 -5.12 -11.29 1.32
N ALA A 76 -6.19 -11.22 2.09
CA ALA A 76 -6.44 -10.16 3.06
C ALA A 76 -5.88 -10.57 4.42
N LEU A 77 -5.23 -9.63 5.13
CA LEU A 77 -4.68 -9.84 6.46
C LEU A 77 -5.21 -8.78 7.42
N TRP A 78 -5.27 -9.12 8.70
CA TRP A 78 -5.64 -8.18 9.77
C TRP A 78 -5.07 -8.60 11.12
N VAL A 79 -5.04 -7.64 12.02
CA VAL A 79 -4.81 -7.87 13.44
C VAL A 79 -6.15 -8.09 14.12
N ASN A 80 -6.26 -9.15 14.88
CA ASN A 80 -7.36 -9.36 15.82
C ASN A 80 -6.86 -9.03 17.23
N GLN A 81 -7.48 -8.02 17.85
CA GLN A 81 -7.17 -7.59 19.21
C GLN A 81 -8.27 -8.08 20.14
N TRP A 82 -7.91 -8.87 21.15
CA TRP A 82 -8.83 -9.29 22.21
C TRP A 82 -8.70 -8.40 23.44
N ASN A 83 -9.77 -8.28 24.20
CA ASN A 83 -9.79 -7.54 25.46
C ASN A 83 -8.76 -8.04 26.49
N SER A 84 -8.28 -9.27 26.35
CA SER A 84 -7.19 -9.85 27.14
C SER A 84 -5.81 -9.21 26.93
N GLY A 85 -5.67 -8.30 25.96
CA GLY A 85 -4.39 -7.67 25.59
C GLY A 85 -3.49 -8.55 24.70
N THR A 86 -3.97 -9.69 24.22
CA THR A 86 -3.30 -10.52 23.22
C THR A 86 -3.75 -10.12 21.83
N TRP A 87 -2.82 -10.14 20.87
CA TRP A 87 -3.06 -9.75 19.48
C TRP A 87 -2.57 -10.85 18.55
N GLY A 88 -3.40 -11.23 17.58
CA GLY A 88 -3.06 -12.22 16.58
C GLY A 88 -3.18 -11.68 15.17
N ILE A 89 -2.42 -12.25 14.24
CA ILE A 89 -2.54 -12.00 12.81
C ILE A 89 -3.41 -13.10 12.19
N TYR A 90 -4.40 -12.68 11.43
CA TYR A 90 -5.32 -13.53 10.69
C TYR A 90 -5.25 -13.20 9.21
N ALA A 91 -5.62 -14.17 8.39
CA ALA A 91 -5.71 -13.99 6.95
C ALA A 91 -6.96 -14.67 6.39
N ARG A 92 -7.44 -14.15 5.28
CA ARG A 92 -8.53 -14.74 4.48
C ARG A 92 -8.20 -14.61 3.00
N ARG A 93 -8.43 -15.69 2.28
CA ARG A 93 -8.42 -15.69 0.82
C ARG A 93 -9.75 -15.17 0.29
N ILE A 94 -9.71 -14.40 -0.78
CA ILE A 94 -10.87 -13.80 -1.44
C ILE A 94 -10.66 -13.95 -2.94
N THR A 95 -11.61 -14.54 -3.64
CA THR A 95 -11.50 -14.68 -5.10
C THR A 95 -11.42 -13.31 -5.78
N SER A 96 -10.89 -13.25 -7.00
CA SER A 96 -10.85 -12.01 -7.79
C SER A 96 -12.23 -11.40 -8.06
N THR A 97 -13.30 -12.19 -7.89
CA THR A 97 -14.69 -11.75 -8.01
C THR A 97 -15.32 -11.32 -6.69
N GLY A 98 -14.56 -11.35 -5.58
CA GLY A 98 -15.01 -10.88 -4.27
C GLY A 98 -15.72 -11.93 -3.41
N VAL A 99 -15.54 -13.23 -3.69
CA VAL A 99 -16.10 -14.30 -2.83
C VAL A 99 -15.11 -14.61 -1.71
N PRO A 100 -15.45 -14.39 -0.42
CA PRO A 100 -14.60 -14.76 0.69
C PRO A 100 -14.49 -16.27 0.82
N LEU A 101 -13.28 -16.77 1.02
CA LEU A 101 -12.96 -18.17 1.29
C LEU A 101 -12.66 -18.36 2.80
N GLY A 102 -12.15 -19.52 3.19
CA GLY A 102 -11.81 -19.80 4.59
C GLY A 102 -10.74 -18.87 5.14
N ALA A 103 -10.92 -18.43 6.38
CA ALA A 103 -9.92 -17.69 7.13
C ALA A 103 -8.99 -18.63 7.90
N PHE A 104 -7.75 -18.20 8.16
CA PHE A 104 -6.76 -18.96 8.92
C PHE A 104 -5.92 -18.06 9.83
N VAL A 105 -5.30 -18.67 10.84
CA VAL A 105 -4.41 -17.99 11.78
C VAL A 105 -3.00 -17.96 11.19
N VAL A 106 -2.44 -16.76 11.05
CA VAL A 106 -1.04 -16.57 10.66
C VAL A 106 -0.12 -16.70 11.87
N SER A 107 -0.43 -15.97 12.93
CA SER A 107 0.34 -15.92 14.17
C SER A 107 -0.58 -15.58 15.35
N SER A 108 -0.43 -16.32 16.46
CA SER A 108 -1.20 -16.07 17.68
C SER A 108 -0.40 -16.47 18.91
N GLY A 109 -0.94 -16.24 20.11
CA GLY A 109 -0.30 -16.57 21.39
C GLY A 109 0.12 -15.32 22.16
N SER A 110 1.02 -15.47 23.13
CA SER A 110 1.49 -14.38 23.99
C SER A 110 2.20 -13.27 23.20
N GLY A 111 2.17 -12.04 23.73
CA GLY A 111 2.75 -10.86 23.08
C GLY A 111 1.77 -10.17 22.13
N GLN A 112 2.27 -9.12 21.51
CA GLN A 112 1.48 -8.28 20.60
C GLN A 112 2.02 -8.38 19.18
N ARG A 113 1.13 -8.48 18.20
CA ARG A 113 1.41 -8.55 16.77
C ARG A 113 0.67 -7.44 16.06
N TYR A 114 1.37 -6.73 15.15
CA TYR A 114 0.79 -5.55 14.53
C TYR A 114 1.31 -5.34 13.10
N MET A 115 0.59 -4.57 12.28
CA MET A 115 0.96 -4.15 10.93
C MET A 115 1.47 -5.30 10.05
N PRO A 116 0.63 -6.28 9.71
CA PRO A 116 1.03 -7.34 8.79
C PRO A 116 1.27 -6.81 7.37
N ALA A 117 2.12 -7.48 6.62
CA ALA A 117 2.27 -7.32 5.18
C ALA A 117 2.56 -8.69 4.54
N ALA A 118 2.22 -8.86 3.27
CA ALA A 118 2.46 -10.11 2.54
C ALA A 118 2.86 -9.87 1.10
N ALA A 119 3.66 -10.79 0.56
CA ALA A 119 3.92 -10.93 -0.86
C ALA A 119 3.72 -12.39 -1.29
N PHE A 120 3.23 -12.58 -2.51
CA PHE A 120 3.08 -13.88 -3.13
C PHE A 120 4.28 -14.17 -4.04
N ASP A 121 4.86 -15.36 -3.88
CA ASP A 121 5.91 -15.93 -4.72
C ASP A 121 5.27 -16.85 -5.76
N GLY A 122 5.26 -16.40 -7.00
CA GLY A 122 4.71 -17.18 -8.12
C GLY A 122 5.61 -18.35 -8.56
N ALA A 123 6.88 -18.40 -8.16
CA ALA A 123 7.77 -19.50 -8.51
C ALA A 123 7.67 -20.69 -7.53
N SER A 124 7.50 -20.37 -6.25
CA SER A 124 7.36 -21.39 -5.19
C SER A 124 5.90 -21.66 -4.78
N HIS A 125 4.94 -20.87 -5.30
CA HIS A 125 3.51 -20.90 -4.96
C HIS A 125 3.24 -20.66 -3.48
N GLU A 126 3.90 -19.66 -2.91
CA GLU A 126 3.91 -19.41 -1.48
C GLU A 126 3.70 -17.94 -1.15
N TYR A 127 3.27 -17.68 0.08
CA TYR A 127 3.28 -16.36 0.66
C TYR A 127 4.39 -16.23 1.69
N LEU A 128 5.11 -15.11 1.68
CA LEU A 128 5.80 -14.62 2.85
C LEU A 128 4.91 -13.58 3.52
N ILE A 129 4.53 -13.83 4.78
CA ILE A 129 3.78 -12.90 5.63
C ILE A 129 4.72 -12.40 6.72
N VAL A 130 4.81 -11.09 6.89
CA VAL A 130 5.68 -10.42 7.85
C VAL A 130 4.84 -9.52 8.77
N TRP A 131 5.29 -9.28 10.01
CA TRP A 131 4.58 -8.45 10.98
C TRP A 131 5.51 -7.91 12.06
N MET A 132 5.07 -6.88 12.76
CA MET A 132 5.69 -6.42 14.00
C MET A 132 5.31 -7.34 15.15
N TYR A 133 6.29 -7.67 15.99
CA TYR A 133 6.08 -8.44 17.22
C TYR A 133 6.81 -7.81 18.41
N ARG A 134 6.17 -7.82 19.58
CA ARG A 134 6.82 -7.56 20.87
C ARG A 134 6.25 -8.47 21.95
N ALA A 135 7.11 -8.91 22.87
CA ALA A 135 6.72 -9.85 23.93
C ALA A 135 5.85 -9.20 25.01
N THR A 136 6.08 -7.92 25.32
CA THR A 136 5.34 -7.12 26.30
C THR A 136 5.11 -5.71 25.79
N SER A 137 4.21 -4.96 26.39
CA SER A 137 3.92 -3.57 26.00
C SER A 137 5.11 -2.62 26.15
N SER A 138 6.09 -2.94 26.99
CA SER A 138 7.33 -2.18 27.19
C SER A 138 8.50 -2.66 26.32
N ALA A 139 8.36 -3.81 25.66
CA ALA A 139 9.42 -4.33 24.78
C ALA A 139 9.46 -3.55 23.45
N LYS A 140 10.65 -3.50 22.86
CA LYS A 140 10.81 -2.97 21.50
C LYS A 140 10.07 -3.88 20.50
N TRP A 141 9.73 -3.31 19.35
CA TRP A 141 9.19 -4.06 18.23
C TRP A 141 10.32 -4.67 17.40
N ASP A 142 10.15 -5.94 17.04
CA ASP A 142 10.98 -6.68 16.08
C ASP A 142 10.08 -7.08 14.89
N ILE A 143 10.71 -7.45 13.74
CA ILE A 143 9.97 -7.98 12.60
C ILE A 143 10.16 -9.48 12.53
N TYR A 144 9.04 -10.18 12.49
CA TYR A 144 8.93 -11.62 12.27
C TYR A 144 8.29 -11.93 10.95
N GLY A 145 8.50 -13.14 10.46
CA GLY A 145 7.86 -13.65 9.27
C GLY A 145 7.53 -15.14 9.37
N ARG A 146 6.64 -15.58 8.49
CA ARG A 146 6.28 -16.99 8.31
C ARG A 146 5.85 -17.22 6.87
N ARG A 147 6.17 -18.41 6.36
CA ARG A 147 5.79 -18.82 5.01
C ARG A 147 4.53 -19.66 5.05
N PHE A 148 3.73 -19.53 3.99
CA PHE A 148 2.47 -20.27 3.81
C PHE A 148 2.36 -20.70 2.36
N THR A 149 1.80 -21.89 2.12
CA THR A 149 1.38 -22.28 0.77
C THR A 149 0.26 -21.36 0.26
N ALA A 150 -0.02 -21.41 -1.04
CA ALA A 150 -1.07 -20.61 -1.67
C ALA A 150 -2.47 -20.85 -1.06
N ASP A 151 -2.73 -22.04 -0.49
CA ASP A 151 -3.99 -22.36 0.18
C ASP A 151 -4.07 -21.90 1.65
N GLY A 152 -2.98 -21.34 2.21
CA GLY A 152 -2.91 -20.85 3.59
C GLY A 152 -2.38 -21.87 4.60
N THR A 153 -1.82 -23.01 4.16
CA THR A 153 -1.17 -23.96 5.04
C THR A 153 0.23 -23.45 5.44
N PRO A 154 0.57 -23.42 6.74
CA PRO A 154 1.88 -22.93 7.16
C PRO A 154 3.01 -23.88 6.72
N LEU A 155 4.10 -23.29 6.23
CA LEU A 155 5.31 -23.99 5.84
C LEU A 155 6.36 -23.92 6.97
N GLY A 156 6.95 -25.06 7.29
CA GLY A 156 7.86 -25.15 8.42
C GLY A 156 7.14 -25.07 9.78
N SER A 157 7.90 -25.22 10.85
CA SER A 157 7.34 -25.35 12.20
C SER A 157 7.26 -24.04 12.99
N ALA A 158 7.94 -22.99 12.56
CA ALA A 158 8.10 -21.77 13.36
C ALA A 158 8.06 -20.47 12.55
N GLU A 159 7.68 -19.42 13.25
CA GLU A 159 7.92 -18.04 12.88
C GLU A 159 9.43 -17.76 12.96
N PHE A 160 9.97 -16.93 12.08
CA PHE A 160 11.38 -16.58 12.10
C PHE A 160 11.59 -15.07 12.21
N LEU A 161 12.69 -14.72 12.90
CA LEU A 161 13.06 -13.34 13.15
C LEU A 161 13.74 -12.74 11.92
N ILE A 162 13.19 -11.64 11.38
CA ILE A 162 13.75 -10.95 10.23
C ILE A 162 14.62 -9.76 10.69
N PHE A 163 14.10 -8.89 11.54
CA PHE A 163 14.84 -7.74 12.06
C PHE A 163 14.80 -7.70 13.57
N THR A 164 15.99 -7.56 14.17
CA THR A 164 16.19 -7.15 15.56
C THR A 164 17.55 -6.49 15.68
N TRP A 165 17.61 -5.28 16.22
CA TRP A 165 18.85 -4.61 16.63
C TRP A 165 18.73 -4.10 18.04
N ALA A 166 19.84 -4.05 18.77
CA ALA A 166 19.85 -3.48 20.10
C ALA A 166 19.42 -2.00 20.03
N ASN A 167 18.58 -1.60 20.97
CA ASN A 167 18.10 -0.22 21.09
C ASN A 167 17.38 0.35 19.85
N ARG A 168 16.77 -0.54 19.03
CA ARG A 168 15.98 -0.16 17.86
C ARG A 168 14.64 -0.89 17.84
N SER A 169 13.61 -0.16 17.54
CA SER A 169 12.26 -0.66 17.30
C SER A 169 12.00 -0.66 15.79
N PHE A 170 11.58 -1.78 15.26
CA PHE A 170 11.25 -1.95 13.84
C PHE A 170 9.73 -1.86 13.66
N THR A 171 9.29 -1.04 12.72
CA THR A 171 7.85 -0.78 12.52
C THR A 171 7.48 -0.76 11.03
N SER A 172 6.19 -0.85 10.77
CA SER A 172 5.61 -0.68 9.43
C SER A 172 6.30 -1.55 8.36
N PRO A 173 6.40 -2.86 8.56
CA PRO A 173 7.07 -3.72 7.59
C PRO A 173 6.35 -3.68 6.23
N ARG A 174 7.14 -3.77 5.16
CA ARG A 174 6.68 -3.98 3.80
C ARG A 174 7.45 -5.16 3.23
N VAL A 175 6.83 -5.88 2.30
CA VAL A 175 7.48 -6.99 1.61
C VAL A 175 7.06 -7.00 0.16
N VAL A 176 8.01 -7.23 -0.73
CA VAL A 176 7.80 -7.43 -2.16
C VAL A 176 8.55 -8.68 -2.62
N TRP A 177 7.97 -9.40 -3.57
CA TRP A 177 8.61 -10.54 -4.21
C TRP A 177 9.41 -10.10 -5.43
N ASN A 178 10.59 -10.67 -5.57
CA ASN A 178 11.45 -10.52 -6.73
C ASN A 178 11.33 -11.75 -7.63
N SER A 179 10.70 -11.57 -8.77
CA SER A 179 10.42 -12.66 -9.72
C SER A 179 11.64 -13.12 -10.51
N VAL A 180 12.73 -12.34 -10.56
CA VAL A 180 13.97 -12.68 -11.28
C VAL A 180 14.85 -13.62 -10.43
N HIS A 181 14.98 -13.31 -9.14
CA HIS A 181 15.86 -14.06 -8.23
C HIS A 181 15.11 -14.99 -7.28
N ASN A 182 13.78 -15.05 -7.37
CA ASN A 182 12.92 -15.83 -6.49
C ASN A 182 13.23 -15.60 -5.01
N CYS A 183 13.15 -14.36 -4.58
CA CYS A 183 13.40 -13.95 -3.21
C CYS A 183 12.48 -12.78 -2.83
N TYR A 184 12.51 -12.41 -1.55
CA TYR A 184 11.73 -11.31 -1.04
C TYR A 184 12.64 -10.20 -0.53
N MET A 185 12.23 -8.95 -0.69
CA MET A 185 12.81 -7.83 0.03
C MET A 185 11.84 -7.37 1.10
N VAL A 186 12.28 -7.41 2.34
CA VAL A 186 11.53 -6.89 3.49
C VAL A 186 12.13 -5.54 3.89
N LEU A 187 11.27 -4.53 3.92
CA LEU A 187 11.59 -3.17 4.36
C LEU A 187 10.96 -2.91 5.73
N SER A 188 11.59 -2.10 6.57
CA SER A 188 11.02 -1.63 7.83
C SER A 188 11.52 -0.23 8.18
N SER A 189 10.65 0.59 8.73
CA SER A 189 11.06 1.81 9.43
C SER A 189 11.67 1.46 10.76
N VAL A 190 12.73 2.16 11.15
CA VAL A 190 13.54 1.91 12.35
C VAL A 190 13.54 3.13 13.24
N PHE A 191 13.17 2.97 14.50
CA PHE A 191 13.15 4.04 15.49
C PHE A 191 14.13 3.75 16.63
N ALA A 192 14.90 4.77 17.03
CA ALA A 192 15.74 4.67 18.20
C ALA A 192 14.90 4.52 19.48
N THR A 193 15.27 3.59 20.36
CA THR A 193 14.67 3.41 21.69
C THR A 193 15.55 4.00 22.80
N ASP A 194 16.68 4.56 22.43
CA ASP A 194 17.64 5.21 23.30
C ASP A 194 17.86 6.69 22.94
N THR A 195 18.80 7.33 23.56
CA THR A 195 19.12 8.76 23.35
C THR A 195 19.88 9.05 22.04
N SER A 196 20.24 8.04 21.25
CA SER A 196 20.96 8.22 19.97
C SER A 196 20.16 8.99 18.92
N LYS A 197 18.82 8.99 19.07
CA LYS A 197 17.84 9.82 18.34
C LYS A 197 17.92 9.81 16.81
N TRP A 198 18.45 8.75 16.19
CA TRP A 198 18.36 8.64 14.75
C TRP A 198 17.43 7.50 14.34
N ASN A 199 16.55 7.79 13.41
CA ASN A 199 15.70 6.83 12.74
C ASN A 199 16.39 6.34 11.46
N ASP A 200 15.81 5.33 10.85
CA ASP A 200 16.33 4.72 9.63
C ASP A 200 15.20 4.04 8.86
N VAL A 201 15.47 3.70 7.61
CA VAL A 201 14.73 2.73 6.83
C VAL A 201 15.69 1.62 6.48
N ALA A 202 15.36 0.39 6.89
CA ALA A 202 16.22 -0.79 6.72
C ALA A 202 15.57 -1.79 5.76
N ALA A 203 16.40 -2.47 4.97
CA ALA A 203 15.98 -3.54 4.07
C ALA A 203 16.75 -4.83 4.34
N ARG A 204 16.09 -5.98 4.14
CA ARG A 204 16.69 -7.31 4.26
C ARG A 204 16.17 -8.26 3.20
N LEU A 205 17.09 -8.95 2.55
CA LEU A 205 16.78 -10.01 1.61
C LEU A 205 16.41 -11.30 2.36
N VAL A 206 15.31 -11.91 1.95
CA VAL A 206 14.82 -13.21 2.45
C VAL A 206 14.64 -14.12 1.24
N LEU A 207 15.34 -15.26 1.21
CA LEU A 207 15.23 -16.22 0.12
C LEU A 207 13.91 -16.99 0.20
N ALA A 208 13.55 -17.67 -0.88
CA ALA A 208 12.30 -18.42 -0.96
C ALA A 208 12.18 -19.51 0.11
N ASP A 209 13.29 -20.07 0.58
CA ASP A 209 13.32 -21.04 1.67
C ASP A 209 13.20 -20.42 3.09
N GLY A 210 13.19 -19.09 3.18
CA GLY A 210 13.15 -18.32 4.43
C GLY A 210 14.53 -18.01 4.99
N SER A 211 15.61 -18.47 4.37
CA SER A 211 16.98 -18.13 4.78
C SER A 211 17.33 -16.68 4.42
N MET A 212 18.28 -16.11 5.12
CA MET A 212 18.68 -14.72 4.98
C MET A 212 20.19 -14.63 4.80
N PRO A 213 20.68 -14.38 3.58
CA PRO A 213 22.11 -14.42 3.27
C PRO A 213 22.90 -13.26 3.92
N ASN A 214 22.23 -12.19 4.33
CA ASN A 214 22.85 -11.03 4.97
C ASN A 214 22.07 -10.58 6.21
N ALA A 215 22.70 -9.72 7.01
CA ALA A 215 22.09 -9.18 8.24
C ALA A 215 21.03 -8.09 7.97
N GLY A 216 20.83 -7.72 6.70
CA GLY A 216 20.10 -6.52 6.34
C GLY A 216 20.93 -5.25 6.57
N GLY A 217 20.46 -4.13 6.09
CA GLY A 217 21.20 -2.87 6.17
C GLY A 217 20.32 -1.65 6.10
N SER A 218 20.91 -0.50 6.48
CA SER A 218 20.33 0.82 6.31
C SER A 218 20.21 1.15 4.83
N VAL A 219 19.03 1.59 4.45
CA VAL A 219 18.74 2.12 3.11
C VAL A 219 18.82 3.65 3.12
N SER A 220 18.23 4.30 4.12
CA SER A 220 18.33 5.73 4.31
C SER A 220 19.66 6.10 4.98
N GLU A 221 20.02 7.36 4.95
CA GLU A 221 21.23 7.83 5.64
C GLU A 221 20.97 7.95 7.15
N GLN A 222 21.88 7.39 7.94
CA GLN A 222 21.86 7.52 9.40
C GLN A 222 22.38 8.92 9.81
N ASP A 223 21.51 9.91 9.74
CA ASP A 223 21.80 11.28 10.11
C ASP A 223 20.87 11.70 11.27
N GLN A 224 21.46 12.18 12.36
CA GLN A 224 20.69 12.63 13.55
C GLN A 224 19.83 13.88 13.26
N LEU A 225 20.17 14.65 12.24
CA LEU A 225 19.44 15.84 11.82
C LEU A 225 18.29 15.52 10.85
N LYS A 226 18.30 14.32 10.28
CA LYS A 226 17.30 13.83 9.34
C LYS A 226 16.66 12.61 9.96
N GLN A 227 15.35 12.58 10.04
CA GLN A 227 14.60 11.49 10.65
C GLN A 227 13.83 10.71 9.57
N PRO A 228 14.47 9.74 8.85
CA PRO A 228 13.79 8.93 7.87
C PRO A 228 12.73 8.04 8.51
N GLN A 229 11.56 7.96 7.91
CA GLN A 229 10.41 7.18 8.39
C GLN A 229 9.45 6.85 7.25
N GLU A 230 8.44 6.02 7.53
CA GLU A 230 7.33 5.72 6.60
C GLU A 230 7.82 5.17 5.25
N GLY A 231 8.68 4.16 5.30
CA GLY A 231 9.23 3.55 4.08
C GLY A 231 8.19 2.77 3.26
N ALA A 232 8.26 2.91 1.93
CA ALA A 232 7.55 2.08 0.97
C ALA A 232 8.52 1.52 -0.10
N ILE A 233 8.14 0.41 -0.73
CA ILE A 233 9.01 -0.31 -1.67
C ILE A 233 8.19 -0.89 -2.81
N ALA A 234 8.74 -0.84 -4.03
CA ALA A 234 8.25 -1.56 -5.18
C ALA A 234 9.41 -2.28 -5.89
N TYR A 235 9.14 -3.45 -6.46
CA TYR A 235 10.08 -4.18 -7.29
C TYR A 235 9.73 -4.02 -8.77
N ASN A 236 10.72 -3.73 -9.60
CA ASN A 236 10.58 -3.62 -11.04
C ASN A 236 11.37 -4.74 -11.73
N PRO A 237 10.70 -5.76 -12.28
CA PRO A 237 11.37 -6.86 -12.96
C PRO A 237 12.07 -6.44 -14.26
N GLY A 238 11.68 -5.31 -14.88
CA GLY A 238 12.29 -4.82 -16.11
C GLY A 238 13.69 -4.26 -15.93
N THR A 239 13.99 -3.72 -14.75
CA THR A 239 15.32 -3.22 -14.37
C THR A 239 16.05 -4.14 -13.40
N ASP A 240 15.34 -5.13 -12.83
CA ASP A 240 15.80 -5.98 -11.74
C ASP A 240 16.28 -5.14 -10.53
N GLU A 241 15.46 -4.18 -10.15
CA GLU A 241 15.75 -3.27 -9.04
C GLU A 241 14.53 -3.05 -8.15
N TYR A 242 14.79 -2.77 -6.89
CA TYR A 242 13.79 -2.24 -5.97
C TYR A 242 13.92 -0.73 -5.90
N LEU A 243 12.79 -0.01 -5.95
CA LEU A 243 12.74 1.40 -5.62
C LEU A 243 12.15 1.54 -4.21
N VAL A 244 12.96 2.04 -3.29
CA VAL A 244 12.58 2.37 -1.91
C VAL A 244 12.37 3.86 -1.84
N VAL A 245 11.25 4.28 -1.25
CA VAL A 245 10.93 5.67 -0.99
C VAL A 245 10.62 5.85 0.49
N TRP A 246 10.94 7.02 1.05
CA TRP A 246 10.66 7.33 2.45
C TRP A 246 10.44 8.81 2.65
N CYS A 247 9.79 9.16 3.76
CA CYS A 247 9.68 10.50 4.26
C CYS A 247 10.96 10.86 5.04
N GLN A 248 11.62 11.95 4.67
CA GLN A 248 12.80 12.50 5.33
C GLN A 248 12.40 13.75 6.10
N GLU A 249 12.34 13.69 7.42
CA GLU A 249 11.97 14.81 8.27
C GLU A 249 13.19 15.68 8.61
N TYR A 250 13.11 16.97 8.34
CA TYR A 250 14.10 18.00 8.73
C TYR A 250 13.61 18.82 9.92
N SER A 251 12.29 18.99 10.02
CA SER A 251 11.58 19.60 11.14
C SER A 251 10.14 19.05 11.20
N PRO A 252 9.38 19.31 12.27
CA PRO A 252 7.98 18.86 12.35
C PRO A 252 7.06 19.39 11.23
N THR A 253 7.48 20.40 10.49
CA THR A 253 6.73 21.06 9.41
C THR A 253 7.46 21.05 8.07
N ASP A 254 8.57 20.31 7.96
CA ASP A 254 9.39 20.27 6.76
C ASP A 254 9.87 18.84 6.54
N LYS A 255 9.20 18.14 5.65
CA LYS A 255 9.46 16.76 5.27
C LYS A 255 9.45 16.65 3.77
N ASP A 256 10.41 15.91 3.24
CA ASP A 256 10.57 15.62 1.82
C ASP A 256 10.45 14.13 1.55
N ILE A 257 10.12 13.77 0.31
CA ILE A 257 10.21 12.39 -0.14
C ILE A 257 11.57 12.13 -0.76
N TRP A 258 12.26 11.14 -0.21
CA TRP A 258 13.55 10.64 -0.68
C TRP A 258 13.41 9.25 -1.28
N ALA A 259 14.41 8.86 -2.07
CA ALA A 259 14.45 7.55 -2.71
C ALA A 259 15.86 6.96 -2.76
N ALA A 260 15.89 5.63 -2.92
CA ALA A 260 17.08 4.86 -3.26
C ALA A 260 16.69 3.64 -4.09
N ARG A 261 17.55 3.26 -5.04
CA ARG A 261 17.43 2.00 -5.76
C ARG A 261 18.32 0.93 -5.14
N LEU A 262 17.80 -0.28 -5.01
CA LEU A 262 18.56 -1.45 -4.55
C LEU A 262 18.59 -2.49 -5.66
N ARG A 263 19.73 -3.16 -5.84
CA ARG A 263 19.85 -4.26 -6.82
C ARG A 263 18.95 -5.43 -6.46
N GLY A 264 18.33 -6.03 -7.46
CA GLY A 264 17.49 -7.21 -7.27
C GLY A 264 18.25 -8.41 -6.74
N SER A 265 19.51 -8.60 -7.15
CA SER A 265 20.31 -9.77 -6.85
C SER A 265 20.74 -9.90 -5.38
N ASP A 266 21.03 -8.78 -4.71
CA ASP A 266 21.65 -8.79 -3.39
C ASP A 266 21.11 -7.70 -2.43
N GLY A 267 20.23 -6.82 -2.90
CA GLY A 267 19.68 -5.73 -2.13
C GLY A 267 20.65 -4.59 -1.83
N THR A 268 21.82 -4.55 -2.50
CA THR A 268 22.79 -3.47 -2.28
C THR A 268 22.35 -2.18 -2.98
N LEU A 269 22.77 -1.05 -2.42
CA LEU A 269 22.45 0.27 -2.98
C LEU A 269 23.07 0.44 -4.37
N VAL A 270 22.25 0.89 -5.33
CA VAL A 270 22.72 1.30 -6.65
C VAL A 270 23.36 2.69 -6.53
N SER A 271 24.65 2.78 -6.87
CA SER A 271 25.38 4.04 -6.80
C SER A 271 26.26 4.21 -8.05
N PRO A 272 26.28 5.38 -8.72
CA PRO A 272 25.40 6.51 -8.52
C PRO A 272 23.94 6.23 -8.96
N PRO A 273 22.92 7.03 -8.52
CA PRO A 273 23.03 8.23 -7.69
C PRO A 273 23.13 7.96 -6.18
N GLY A 274 22.96 6.73 -5.71
CA GLY A 274 22.86 6.43 -4.30
C GLY A 274 21.49 6.80 -3.74
N ARG A 275 21.44 7.62 -2.69
CA ARG A 275 20.21 8.21 -2.13
C ARG A 275 19.98 9.58 -2.73
N TYR A 276 18.73 9.91 -3.06
CA TYR A 276 18.39 11.18 -3.69
C TYR A 276 17.03 11.70 -3.23
N SER A 277 16.87 13.01 -3.23
CA SER A 277 15.58 13.64 -3.00
C SER A 277 14.71 13.50 -4.23
N LEU A 278 13.44 13.13 -4.01
CA LEU A 278 12.50 12.82 -5.08
C LEU A 278 11.43 13.90 -5.24
N VAL A 279 10.85 14.33 -4.12
CA VAL A 279 9.92 15.46 -4.06
C VAL A 279 10.38 16.37 -2.94
N THR A 280 10.73 17.61 -3.29
CA THR A 280 11.19 18.61 -2.35
C THR A 280 10.46 19.91 -2.60
N THR A 281 9.74 20.38 -1.61
CA THR A 281 9.05 21.67 -1.62
C THR A 281 9.15 22.30 -0.23
N ASN A 282 8.61 23.50 -0.06
CA ASN A 282 8.53 24.11 1.28
C ASN A 282 7.32 23.60 2.09
N GLU A 283 6.71 22.50 1.65
CA GLU A 283 5.53 21.89 2.25
C GLU A 283 5.90 20.54 2.85
N ASP A 284 5.11 20.05 3.80
CA ASP A 284 5.34 18.77 4.48
C ASP A 284 4.81 17.62 3.62
N GLN A 285 5.71 16.84 2.98
CA GLN A 285 5.37 15.63 2.25
C GLN A 285 5.63 14.40 3.11
N SER A 286 4.63 13.52 3.22
CA SER A 286 4.69 12.34 4.09
C SER A 286 3.84 11.17 3.58
N TYR A 287 3.97 10.01 4.20
CA TYR A 287 3.26 8.77 3.88
C TYR A 287 3.34 8.38 2.39
N PRO A 288 4.55 8.21 1.83
CA PRO A 288 4.69 7.77 0.45
C PRO A 288 4.15 6.35 0.26
N ALA A 289 3.48 6.13 -0.87
CA ALA A 289 3.06 4.83 -1.36
C ALA A 289 3.52 4.69 -2.82
N ILE A 290 4.06 3.54 -3.18
CA ILE A 290 4.63 3.31 -4.50
C ILE A 290 4.17 1.98 -5.09
N ALA A 291 3.90 1.96 -6.38
CA ALA A 291 3.62 0.75 -7.15
C ALA A 291 4.43 0.74 -8.44
N ALA A 292 4.91 -0.43 -8.84
CA ALA A 292 5.50 -0.63 -10.15
C ALA A 292 4.38 -0.66 -11.21
N ALA A 293 4.61 0.01 -12.33
CA ALA A 293 3.66 0.19 -13.41
C ALA A 293 4.35 -0.12 -14.76
N GLY A 294 4.39 -1.38 -15.15
CA GLY A 294 5.21 -1.84 -16.26
C GLY A 294 6.71 -1.75 -15.93
N ASN A 295 7.46 -0.96 -16.67
CA ASN A 295 8.88 -0.69 -16.37
C ASN A 295 9.08 0.55 -15.49
N ASP A 296 8.03 1.27 -15.17
CA ASP A 296 8.06 2.56 -14.49
C ASP A 296 7.31 2.46 -13.15
N TYR A 297 7.15 3.59 -12.46
CA TYR A 297 6.49 3.59 -11.16
C TYR A 297 5.47 4.71 -11.07
N VAL A 298 4.54 4.56 -10.16
CA VAL A 298 3.67 5.64 -9.67
C VAL A 298 3.89 5.81 -8.17
N LEU A 299 4.16 7.04 -7.76
CA LEU A 299 4.30 7.46 -6.37
C LEU A 299 3.09 8.30 -5.98
N ALA A 300 2.47 7.97 -4.87
CA ALA A 300 1.46 8.80 -4.20
C ALA A 300 1.97 9.21 -2.83
N PHE A 301 1.59 10.39 -2.36
CA PHE A 301 1.96 10.91 -1.03
C PHE A 301 0.93 11.91 -0.54
N GLN A 302 0.88 12.14 0.75
CA GLN A 302 0.12 13.27 1.30
C GLN A 302 1.03 14.49 1.46
N GLN A 303 0.46 15.67 1.29
CA GLN A 303 1.15 16.95 1.44
C GLN A 303 0.31 17.89 2.29
N THR A 304 0.96 18.58 3.23
CA THR A 304 0.33 19.60 4.06
C THR A 304 0.57 20.95 3.40
N PRO A 305 -0.48 21.66 2.94
CA PRO A 305 -0.33 22.97 2.32
C PRO A 305 0.28 24.00 3.25
N ILE A 306 1.06 24.94 2.68
CA ILE A 306 1.68 26.05 3.43
C ILE A 306 0.63 26.81 4.26
N GLY A 307 0.93 26.99 5.54
CA GLY A 307 0.04 27.70 6.49
C GLY A 307 -1.07 26.83 7.09
N SER A 308 -1.21 25.58 6.67
CA SER A 308 -2.10 24.60 7.31
C SER A 308 -1.33 23.74 8.31
N THR A 309 -1.98 23.40 9.41
CA THR A 309 -1.47 22.41 10.38
C THR A 309 -2.33 21.14 10.41
N THR A 310 -3.49 21.19 9.79
CA THR A 310 -4.50 20.11 9.87
C THR A 310 -4.93 19.59 8.51
N ASN A 311 -4.98 20.44 7.48
CA ASN A 311 -5.33 19.99 6.14
C ASN A 311 -4.19 19.20 5.52
N ARG A 312 -4.56 18.19 4.77
CA ARG A 312 -3.65 17.35 3.98
C ARG A 312 -4.35 16.99 2.69
N ASP A 313 -3.58 17.01 1.62
CA ASP A 313 -4.05 16.71 0.28
C ASP A 313 -3.27 15.52 -0.29
N ILE A 314 -3.85 14.79 -1.22
CA ILE A 314 -3.18 13.66 -1.87
C ILE A 314 -2.63 14.10 -3.23
N TYR A 315 -1.35 13.84 -3.42
CA TYR A 315 -0.64 14.06 -4.69
C TYR A 315 -0.13 12.76 -5.27
N ALA A 316 0.08 12.73 -6.56
CA ALA A 316 0.74 11.63 -7.26
C ALA A 316 1.69 12.13 -8.35
N VAL A 317 2.70 11.33 -8.66
CA VAL A 317 3.68 11.59 -9.72
C VAL A 317 4.11 10.27 -10.37
N GLY A 318 4.22 10.28 -11.70
CA GLY A 318 4.84 9.20 -12.44
C GLY A 318 6.36 9.28 -12.36
N LEU A 319 7.01 8.14 -12.18
CA LEU A 319 8.47 8.01 -12.20
C LEU A 319 8.87 7.05 -13.32
N ASP A 320 9.97 7.35 -14.00
CA ASP A 320 10.55 6.45 -14.98
C ASP A 320 11.23 5.21 -14.33
N HIS A 321 11.74 4.33 -15.16
CA HIS A 321 12.43 3.11 -14.72
C HIS A 321 13.67 3.36 -13.86
N THR A 322 14.21 4.57 -13.85
CA THR A 322 15.32 4.97 -12.96
C THR A 322 14.85 5.55 -11.63
N GLY A 323 13.52 5.68 -11.44
CA GLY A 323 12.93 6.32 -10.28
C GLY A 323 12.94 7.84 -10.34
N SER A 324 13.23 8.44 -11.52
CA SER A 324 13.21 9.89 -11.70
C SER A 324 11.81 10.39 -12.07
N PRO A 325 11.34 11.54 -11.54
CA PRO A 325 10.05 12.10 -11.89
C PRO A 325 9.95 12.43 -13.37
N VAL A 326 8.86 12.00 -14.03
CA VAL A 326 8.59 12.32 -15.45
C VAL A 326 7.75 13.60 -15.59
N SER A 327 7.21 14.12 -14.50
CA SER A 327 6.44 15.37 -14.43
C SER A 327 6.50 15.94 -13.02
N THR A 328 5.94 17.11 -12.82
CA THR A 328 5.63 17.62 -11.48
C THR A 328 4.50 16.80 -10.83
N PRO A 329 4.46 16.67 -9.49
CA PRO A 329 3.34 16.05 -8.79
C PRO A 329 2.01 16.73 -9.12
N VAL A 330 0.96 15.92 -9.23
CA VAL A 330 -0.41 16.35 -9.55
C VAL A 330 -1.29 16.14 -8.33
N LEU A 331 -2.14 17.13 -8.02
CA LEU A 331 -3.16 17.04 -6.98
C LEU A 331 -4.22 16.02 -7.39
N ILE A 332 -4.40 15.00 -6.58
CA ILE A 332 -5.41 13.94 -6.77
C ILE A 332 -6.67 14.23 -5.95
N ALA A 333 -6.48 14.62 -4.70
CA ALA A 333 -7.56 14.99 -3.80
C ALA A 333 -7.11 16.16 -2.92
N GLY A 334 -7.94 17.20 -2.86
CA GLY A 334 -7.70 18.39 -2.05
C GLY A 334 -9.04 19.03 -1.74
N SER A 335 -9.50 18.89 -0.53
CA SER A 335 -10.73 19.46 -0.02
C SER A 335 -10.48 20.22 1.27
N THR A 336 -11.53 20.71 1.92
CA THR A 336 -11.42 21.28 3.27
C THR A 336 -11.25 20.24 4.36
N ASP A 337 -11.58 18.97 4.05
CA ASP A 337 -11.39 17.84 4.95
C ASP A 337 -10.02 17.20 4.68
N PRO A 338 -9.24 16.82 5.69
CA PRO A 338 -7.93 16.22 5.49
C PRO A 338 -7.99 14.86 4.78
N GLU A 339 -7.26 14.73 3.67
CA GLU A 339 -6.99 13.49 2.97
C GLU A 339 -5.63 12.92 3.39
N LYS A 340 -5.58 11.64 3.80
CA LYS A 340 -4.40 11.03 4.43
C LYS A 340 -4.16 9.60 3.98
N PHE A 341 -2.92 9.13 4.21
CA PHE A 341 -2.55 7.72 4.09
C PHE A 341 -2.91 7.14 2.72
N PRO A 342 -2.33 7.66 1.63
CA PRO A 342 -2.58 7.11 0.31
C PRO A 342 -2.03 5.68 0.21
N ALA A 343 -2.73 4.84 -0.55
CA ALA A 343 -2.23 3.57 -1.04
C ALA A 343 -2.48 3.50 -2.55
N VAL A 344 -1.59 2.83 -3.27
CA VAL A 344 -1.62 2.75 -4.72
C VAL A 344 -1.37 1.32 -5.18
N ALA A 345 -2.11 0.89 -6.20
CA ALA A 345 -1.88 -0.35 -6.92
C ALA A 345 -1.95 -0.11 -8.42
N ALA A 346 -1.14 -0.85 -9.19
CA ALA A 346 -1.07 -0.73 -10.63
C ALA A 346 -1.41 -2.05 -11.32
N ILE A 347 -2.02 -1.96 -12.51
CA ILE A 347 -2.24 -3.09 -13.41
C ILE A 347 -1.40 -2.84 -14.66
N THR A 348 -0.44 -3.71 -14.89
CA THR A 348 0.43 -3.68 -16.07
C THR A 348 -0.32 -4.22 -17.29
N ARG A 349 -0.96 -3.34 -18.03
CA ARG A 349 -1.56 -3.61 -19.34
C ARG A 349 -1.41 -2.39 -20.23
N ASN A 350 -1.84 -2.43 -21.46
CA ASN A 350 -1.77 -1.29 -22.37
C ASN A 350 -3.19 -0.72 -22.62
N PRO A 351 -3.51 0.52 -22.17
CA PRO A 351 -2.65 1.36 -21.34
C PRO A 351 -2.49 0.86 -19.90
N ILE A 352 -1.40 1.26 -19.23
CA ILE A 352 -1.21 1.01 -17.79
C ILE A 352 -2.35 1.69 -17.03
N GLN A 353 -2.89 0.96 -16.05
CA GLN A 353 -3.92 1.49 -15.17
C GLN A 353 -3.44 1.45 -13.72
N PHE A 354 -3.81 2.45 -12.96
CA PHE A 354 -3.57 2.47 -11.52
C PHE A 354 -4.76 3.07 -10.78
N CYS A 355 -4.89 2.64 -9.54
CA CYS A 355 -5.90 3.10 -8.62
C CYS A 355 -5.22 3.58 -7.34
N LEU A 356 -5.62 4.75 -6.87
CA LEU A 356 -5.24 5.29 -5.57
C LEU A 356 -6.43 5.22 -4.64
N VAL A 357 -6.16 4.94 -3.36
CA VAL A 357 -7.16 5.05 -2.29
C VAL A 357 -6.56 5.82 -1.13
N TRP A 358 -7.38 6.51 -0.37
CA TRP A 358 -6.96 7.29 0.79
C TRP A 358 -8.06 7.38 1.83
N GLN A 359 -7.70 7.79 3.03
CA GLN A 359 -8.62 8.11 4.10
C GLN A 359 -8.94 9.60 4.07
N ARG A 360 -10.22 9.95 4.15
CA ARG A 360 -10.71 11.31 4.32
C ARG A 360 -11.33 11.48 5.70
N SER A 361 -10.90 12.52 6.42
CA SER A 361 -11.41 12.83 7.76
C SER A 361 -12.51 13.88 7.66
N THR A 362 -13.75 13.49 7.84
CA THR A 362 -14.94 14.37 7.79
C THR A 362 -15.48 14.64 9.20
N ALA A 363 -16.43 15.57 9.31
CA ALA A 363 -17.12 15.83 10.57
C ALA A 363 -17.92 14.61 11.08
N THR A 364 -18.27 13.67 10.21
CA THR A 364 -19.02 12.45 10.54
C THR A 364 -18.16 11.24 10.80
N GLY A 365 -16.83 11.34 10.58
CA GLY A 365 -15.87 10.26 10.80
C GLY A 365 -14.90 10.07 9.64
N LEU A 366 -14.19 8.94 9.66
CA LEU A 366 -13.21 8.58 8.64
C LEU A 366 -13.87 7.80 7.51
N GLU A 367 -13.61 8.19 6.29
CA GLU A 367 -14.13 7.61 5.04
C GLU A 367 -13.00 7.05 4.20
N ALA A 368 -13.25 6.00 3.43
CA ALA A 368 -12.34 5.54 2.37
C ALA A 368 -12.80 6.11 1.01
N TRP A 369 -11.87 6.76 0.33
CA TRP A 369 -12.05 7.33 -0.99
C TRP A 369 -11.09 6.71 -1.99
N GLY A 370 -11.42 6.76 -3.28
CA GLY A 370 -10.59 6.24 -4.33
C GLY A 370 -10.60 7.11 -5.58
N TRP A 371 -9.56 6.95 -6.37
CA TRP A 371 -9.37 7.58 -7.66
C TRP A 371 -8.85 6.54 -8.66
N VAL A 372 -9.43 6.53 -9.84
CA VAL A 372 -9.02 5.64 -10.93
C VAL A 372 -9.14 6.40 -12.25
N LEU A 373 -8.30 6.07 -13.22
CA LEU A 373 -8.52 6.42 -14.61
C LEU A 373 -9.49 5.41 -15.23
N ASP A 374 -10.58 5.87 -15.82
CA ASP A 374 -11.47 5.04 -16.62
C ASP A 374 -10.83 4.63 -17.97
N GLU A 375 -11.54 3.85 -18.78
CA GLU A 375 -11.08 3.41 -20.10
C GLU A 375 -10.87 4.56 -21.10
N HIS A 376 -11.47 5.73 -20.85
CA HIS A 376 -11.33 6.95 -21.64
C HIS A 376 -10.25 7.88 -21.07
N ALA A 377 -9.48 7.42 -20.06
CA ALA A 377 -8.51 8.20 -19.30
C ALA A 377 -9.14 9.41 -18.57
N VAL A 378 -10.43 9.31 -18.22
CA VAL A 378 -11.09 10.32 -17.40
C VAL A 378 -10.88 9.98 -15.93
N PRO A 379 -10.29 10.89 -15.13
CA PRO A 379 -10.11 10.67 -13.72
C PRO A 379 -11.48 10.70 -13.00
N THR A 380 -11.76 9.66 -12.24
CA THR A 380 -12.97 9.54 -11.46
C THR A 380 -12.65 9.38 -9.98
N VAL A 381 -13.18 10.29 -9.15
CA VAL A 381 -13.09 10.21 -7.68
C VAL A 381 -14.42 9.64 -7.16
N TYR A 382 -14.33 8.71 -6.23
CA TYR A 382 -15.49 8.04 -5.67
C TYR A 382 -15.30 7.66 -4.21
N GLN A 383 -16.38 7.63 -3.46
CA GLN A 383 -16.40 7.14 -2.10
C GLN A 383 -16.47 5.60 -2.09
N VAL A 384 -15.46 4.95 -1.51
CA VAL A 384 -15.39 3.49 -1.37
C VAL A 384 -16.20 3.03 -0.17
N SER A 385 -16.11 3.76 0.95
CA SER A 385 -16.76 3.45 2.22
C SER A 385 -17.36 4.71 2.82
N PRO A 386 -18.56 4.61 3.45
CA PRO A 386 -19.08 5.69 4.28
C PRO A 386 -18.24 5.87 5.54
N ALA A 387 -18.50 6.94 6.29
CA ALA A 387 -17.85 7.21 7.58
C ALA A 387 -18.04 6.07 8.59
N GLY A 388 -17.04 5.88 9.47
CA GLY A 388 -17.10 4.92 10.58
C GLY A 388 -15.90 3.99 10.73
N GLY A 389 -14.89 4.11 9.85
CA GLY A 389 -13.64 3.36 9.98
C GLY A 389 -12.59 4.07 10.84
N GLN A 390 -11.52 3.35 11.21
CA GLN A 390 -10.38 3.90 11.94
C GLN A 390 -9.07 3.72 11.19
N ASP A 391 -8.91 2.60 10.47
CA ASP A 391 -7.70 2.31 9.72
C ASP A 391 -7.72 2.90 8.30
N PRO A 392 -6.56 3.28 7.77
CA PRO A 392 -6.42 3.65 6.36
C PRO A 392 -6.81 2.50 5.43
N PRO A 393 -7.41 2.80 4.27
CA PRO A 393 -7.70 1.79 3.27
C PRO A 393 -6.41 1.24 2.65
N VAL A 394 -6.46 -0.04 2.26
CA VAL A 394 -5.37 -0.70 1.52
C VAL A 394 -5.92 -1.26 0.20
N ILE A 395 -5.04 -1.44 -0.78
CA ILE A 395 -5.42 -1.85 -2.13
C ILE A 395 -4.43 -2.84 -2.70
N ALA A 396 -4.94 -3.82 -3.44
CA ALA A 396 -4.14 -4.68 -4.33
C ALA A 396 -4.82 -4.80 -5.69
N SER A 397 -4.02 -4.99 -6.74
CA SER A 397 -4.47 -5.16 -8.10
C SER A 397 -4.49 -6.63 -8.51
N SER A 398 -5.47 -7.02 -9.33
CA SER A 398 -5.49 -8.25 -10.12
C SER A 398 -5.42 -7.92 -11.61
N ALA A 399 -5.48 -8.91 -12.47
CA ALA A 399 -5.59 -8.68 -13.91
C ALA A 399 -6.91 -8.02 -14.32
N SER A 400 -7.97 -8.12 -13.50
CA SER A 400 -9.35 -7.71 -13.83
C SER A 400 -9.89 -6.58 -12.97
N GLY A 401 -9.13 -6.08 -12.00
CA GLY A 401 -9.59 -5.02 -11.10
C GLY A 401 -8.76 -4.91 -9.84
N TYR A 402 -9.34 -4.28 -8.83
CA TYR A 402 -8.69 -3.99 -7.56
C TYR A 402 -9.57 -4.48 -6.41
N LEU A 403 -8.97 -4.98 -5.35
CA LEU A 403 -9.63 -5.14 -4.05
C LEU A 403 -9.16 -3.99 -3.14
N VAL A 404 -10.11 -3.22 -2.66
CA VAL A 404 -9.89 -2.23 -1.59
C VAL A 404 -10.44 -2.80 -0.30
N ILE A 405 -9.64 -2.76 0.77
CA ILE A 405 -10.05 -3.15 2.11
C ILE A 405 -10.00 -1.92 3.00
N TYR A 406 -11.01 -1.76 3.85
CA TYR A 406 -11.14 -0.65 4.79
C TYR A 406 -11.80 -1.14 6.09
N SER A 407 -11.58 -0.42 7.18
CA SER A 407 -12.25 -0.69 8.44
C SER A 407 -13.57 0.07 8.53
N LYS A 408 -14.52 -0.50 9.27
CA LYS A 408 -15.84 0.11 9.52
C LYS A 408 -16.42 -0.45 10.82
N SER A 409 -17.04 0.41 11.63
CA SER A 409 -17.77 -0.04 12.80
C SER A 409 -19.03 -0.81 12.40
N TRP A 410 -19.19 -2.01 12.96
CA TRP A 410 -20.36 -2.86 12.78
C TRP A 410 -20.74 -3.48 14.12
N ASN A 411 -21.99 -3.28 14.54
CA ASN A 411 -22.50 -3.69 15.84
C ASN A 411 -21.64 -3.21 17.04
N GLY A 412 -21.03 -2.03 16.92
CA GLY A 412 -20.23 -1.42 17.97
C GLY A 412 -18.77 -1.87 18.04
N THR A 413 -18.34 -2.74 17.13
CA THR A 413 -16.95 -3.19 16.99
C THR A 413 -16.40 -2.87 15.60
N GLU A 414 -15.08 -2.71 15.50
CA GLU A 414 -14.38 -2.45 14.25
C GLU A 414 -14.17 -3.76 13.49
N HIS A 415 -14.58 -3.79 12.25
CA HIS A 415 -14.41 -4.91 11.32
C HIS A 415 -13.82 -4.45 9.99
N LEU A 416 -13.24 -5.39 9.25
CA LEU A 416 -12.76 -5.11 7.90
C LEU A 416 -13.80 -5.50 6.86
N PHE A 417 -14.03 -4.57 5.96
CA PHE A 417 -14.86 -4.74 4.78
C PHE A 417 -14.03 -4.52 3.52
N GLY A 418 -14.54 -4.97 2.40
CA GLY A 418 -13.89 -4.79 1.12
C GLY A 418 -14.86 -4.53 0.00
N ARG A 419 -14.33 -4.01 -1.11
CA ARG A 419 -15.03 -3.86 -2.39
C ARG A 419 -14.10 -4.21 -3.54
N ILE A 420 -14.63 -4.95 -4.49
CA ILE A 420 -13.96 -5.14 -5.78
C ILE A 420 -14.29 -3.92 -6.65
N LEU A 421 -13.25 -3.30 -7.15
CA LEU A 421 -13.35 -2.25 -8.17
C LEU A 421 -13.00 -2.90 -9.51
N GLY A 422 -14.02 -3.10 -10.37
CA GLY A 422 -13.83 -3.71 -11.69
C GLY A 422 -13.14 -2.77 -12.66
N LEU A 423 -12.51 -3.33 -13.68
CA LEU A 423 -12.10 -2.55 -14.85
C LEU A 423 -13.29 -2.42 -15.80
N TRP A 424 -13.42 -1.27 -16.45
CA TRP A 424 -14.42 -1.08 -17.50
C TRP A 424 -14.32 -2.20 -18.55
N GLY A 425 -15.45 -2.84 -18.84
CA GLY A 425 -15.54 -3.97 -19.76
C GLY A 425 -15.36 -5.38 -19.15
N ALA A 426 -14.93 -5.50 -17.89
CA ALA A 426 -14.74 -6.80 -17.22
C ALA A 426 -15.89 -7.19 -16.27
N TYR A 427 -16.79 -6.29 -15.91
CA TYR A 427 -17.92 -6.59 -15.05
C TYR A 427 -19.11 -7.06 -15.87
N ILE A 428 -19.28 -8.38 -16.01
CA ILE A 428 -20.55 -8.98 -16.45
C ILE A 428 -21.36 -9.19 -15.16
N PRO A 429 -22.47 -8.47 -14.93
CA PRO A 429 -23.34 -8.79 -13.80
C PRO A 429 -23.88 -10.20 -14.03
N LEU A 430 -23.66 -11.09 -13.06
CA LEU A 430 -24.40 -12.37 -12.99
C LEU A 430 -25.89 -12.00 -12.75
N VAL A 431 -26.59 -11.79 -13.83
CA VAL A 431 -28.06 -11.82 -13.80
C VAL A 431 -28.45 -13.25 -13.48
N ALA A 432 -28.88 -13.49 -12.25
CA ALA A 432 -29.53 -14.73 -11.89
C ALA A 432 -30.68 -14.93 -12.86
N ARG A 433 -30.54 -15.84 -13.80
CA ARG A 433 -31.67 -16.35 -14.58
C ARG A 433 -32.55 -17.13 -13.61
N ASN A 434 -33.62 -16.51 -13.15
CA ASN A 434 -34.76 -17.26 -12.63
C ASN A 434 -35.28 -18.11 -13.78
N SER A 435 -34.96 -19.38 -13.77
CA SER A 435 -35.65 -20.38 -14.57
C SER A 435 -37.03 -20.60 -13.96
N HIS A 436 -38.04 -20.34 -14.73
CA HIS A 436 -39.43 -20.78 -14.50
C HIS A 436 -39.50 -22.32 -14.39
#